data_68e13b6014946b066a4f82b938715340
#
_entry.id   68e13b6014946b066a4f82b938715340
#
_cell.length_a   1.000
_cell.length_b   1.000
_cell.length_c   1.000
_cell.angle_alpha   90.00
_cell.angle_beta   90.00
_cell.angle_gamma   90.00
#
_symmetry.space_group_name_H-M   'P 1'
#
loop_
_entity.id
_entity.type
_entity.pdbx_description
1 polymer ?
#
loop_
_entity_poly.entity_id
_entity_poly.type
_entity_poly.pdbx_seq_one_letter_code
_entity_poly.pdbx_strand_id
1 'polypeptide(L)'
;MRSTDEQMFERGPAEDIRSRILVAHFYGAMDAGAAGRLAVGEMLRSLPFERVATFDADQFIDYRSHRPIVTVKDWTTESMETPELVLDRVKDDLGNPILVLHGPEPDAKWETFARIIGEFVAEAGVEITVSFHGVPSGVPHTRPTPVHVQATDASLVPAQPKMATTMQFPAPATTFLQNRLAESGVNGIALLAAVPFYMSDTGYPAGASALLSSLSDFADLSLPVGELEQGAHEDQGTIAQLIEQNPEILQTVSALEEHYDAWTGEGSGVPLGALGQRENLEKTRKESKDIGDVIEAYLANLEAEAEPEPEEAEPESG
;
A
#
# COMPACT_ATOMS: atom_id res chain seq x y z
N MET A 1 -31.59 17.57 -17.43
CA MET A 1 -31.54 16.61 -16.31
C MET A 1 -30.12 16.06 -16.36
N ARG A 2 -29.26 16.41 -15.40
CA ARG A 2 -27.91 15.80 -15.32
C ARG A 2 -28.08 14.30 -15.14
N SER A 3 -27.23 13.49 -15.75
CA SER A 3 -27.20 12.05 -15.55
C SER A 3 -27.07 11.77 -14.05
N THR A 4 -27.65 10.67 -13.56
CA THR A 4 -27.50 10.28 -12.14
C THR A 4 -26.03 10.06 -11.75
N ASP A 5 -25.19 9.80 -12.74
CA ASP A 5 -23.75 9.57 -12.57
C ASP A 5 -22.96 10.87 -12.45
N GLU A 6 -23.37 11.96 -13.09
CA GLU A 6 -22.77 13.31 -12.94
C GLU A 6 -22.93 13.86 -11.50
N GLN A 7 -23.68 13.18 -10.64
CA GLN A 7 -23.83 13.52 -9.22
C GLN A 7 -22.91 12.71 -8.30
N MET A 8 -22.13 11.75 -8.82
CA MET A 8 -21.29 10.85 -8.03
C MET A 8 -19.81 11.16 -8.10
N PHE A 9 -19.41 12.06 -8.97
CA PHE A 9 -18.04 12.58 -9.06
C PHE A 9 -18.03 13.96 -9.71
N GLU A 10 -16.97 14.71 -9.45
CA GLU A 10 -16.63 15.96 -10.12
C GLU A 10 -15.36 15.74 -10.96
N ARG A 11 -15.38 16.16 -12.23
CA ARG A 11 -14.19 16.11 -13.08
C ARG A 11 -13.20 17.19 -12.66
N GLY A 12 -11.94 16.80 -12.58
CA GLY A 12 -10.80 17.69 -12.32
C GLY A 12 -10.33 18.43 -13.59
N PRO A 13 -9.24 19.18 -13.46
CA PRO A 13 -8.69 20.00 -14.54
C PRO A 13 -7.93 19.21 -15.62
N ALA A 14 -7.66 17.93 -15.45
CA ALA A 14 -6.93 17.14 -16.43
C ALA A 14 -7.72 17.00 -17.74
N GLU A 15 -7.23 17.62 -18.82
CA GLU A 15 -7.87 17.58 -20.13
C GLU A 15 -7.57 16.28 -20.89
N ASP A 16 -6.35 15.77 -20.79
CA ASP A 16 -5.91 14.50 -21.41
C ASP A 16 -5.71 13.45 -20.33
N ILE A 17 -6.56 12.43 -20.31
CA ILE A 17 -6.50 11.33 -19.33
C ILE A 17 -5.93 10.04 -19.91
N ARG A 18 -5.40 10.03 -21.13
CA ARG A 18 -4.85 8.82 -21.74
C ARG A 18 -3.77 8.19 -20.88
N SER A 19 -3.91 6.88 -20.67
CA SER A 19 -2.96 6.06 -19.95
C SER A 19 -3.21 4.59 -20.27
N ARG A 20 -2.14 3.81 -20.45
CA ARG A 20 -2.24 2.35 -20.61
C ARG A 20 -2.47 1.62 -19.30
N ILE A 21 -2.20 2.28 -18.17
CA ILE A 21 -2.17 1.67 -16.84
C ILE A 21 -3.05 2.47 -15.88
N LEU A 22 -3.84 1.72 -15.10
CA LEU A 22 -4.52 2.24 -13.91
C LEU A 22 -3.95 1.54 -12.68
N VAL A 23 -3.30 2.29 -11.81
CA VAL A 23 -2.94 1.84 -10.45
C VAL A 23 -4.10 2.15 -9.51
N ALA A 24 -4.58 1.16 -8.77
CA ALA A 24 -5.63 1.33 -7.77
C ALA A 24 -5.14 0.89 -6.39
N HIS A 25 -5.23 1.78 -5.41
CA HIS A 25 -4.93 1.48 -4.01
C HIS A 25 -5.90 2.20 -3.09
N PHE A 26 -6.54 1.44 -2.19
CA PHE A 26 -7.44 1.99 -1.18
C PHE A 26 -6.91 1.74 0.23
N TYR A 27 -7.03 2.74 1.10
CA TYR A 27 -6.69 2.63 2.51
C TYR A 27 -7.75 1.80 3.23
N GLY A 28 -7.31 0.93 4.15
CA GLY A 28 -8.20 0.04 4.92
C GLY A 28 -8.37 -1.36 4.35
N ALA A 29 -7.95 -1.60 3.10
CA ALA A 29 -7.82 -2.95 2.54
C ALA A 29 -6.55 -3.65 3.07
N MET A 30 -6.33 -4.92 2.66
CA MET A 30 -5.11 -5.69 2.99
C MET A 30 -3.84 -4.92 2.59
N ASP A 31 -3.22 -4.23 3.52
CA ASP A 31 -2.00 -3.44 3.28
C ASP A 31 -1.09 -3.45 4.51
N ALA A 32 -0.57 -4.63 4.86
CA ALA A 32 0.41 -4.78 5.92
C ALA A 32 1.62 -3.89 5.65
N GLY A 33 2.16 -3.31 6.71
CA GLY A 33 3.27 -2.37 6.62
C GLY A 33 2.93 -1.10 5.83
N ALA A 34 1.64 -0.84 5.58
CA ALA A 34 1.19 0.26 4.73
C ALA A 34 1.94 0.33 3.38
N ALA A 35 2.40 -0.82 2.85
CA ALA A 35 3.31 -0.88 1.71
C ALA A 35 2.71 -0.24 0.44
N GLY A 36 1.44 -0.52 0.13
CA GLY A 36 0.74 0.08 -1.00
C GLY A 36 0.48 1.57 -0.80
N ARG A 37 0.10 1.98 0.43
CA ARG A 37 -0.09 3.39 0.77
C ARG A 37 1.20 4.19 0.63
N LEU A 38 2.32 3.66 1.12
CA LEU A 38 3.64 4.29 0.99
C LEU A 38 4.06 4.37 -0.49
N ALA A 39 3.83 3.32 -1.28
CA ALA A 39 4.15 3.31 -2.71
C ALA A 39 3.37 4.38 -3.48
N VAL A 40 2.05 4.47 -3.29
CA VAL A 40 1.22 5.51 -3.93
C VAL A 40 1.57 6.90 -3.40
N GLY A 41 1.82 7.03 -2.09
CA GLY A 41 2.27 8.28 -1.47
C GLY A 41 3.56 8.79 -2.09
N GLU A 42 4.53 7.90 -2.36
CA GLU A 42 5.78 8.25 -3.05
C GLU A 42 5.54 8.75 -4.47
N MET A 43 4.71 8.05 -5.25
CA MET A 43 4.36 8.50 -6.60
C MET A 43 3.76 9.90 -6.60
N LEU A 44 2.82 10.19 -5.69
CA LEU A 44 2.13 11.48 -5.62
C LEU A 44 3.00 12.61 -5.06
N ARG A 45 3.96 12.30 -4.20
CA ARG A 45 4.88 13.27 -3.63
C ARG A 45 5.98 13.66 -4.61
N SER A 46 6.52 12.68 -5.33
CA SER A 46 7.73 12.85 -6.14
C SER A 46 7.46 13.13 -7.61
N LEU A 47 6.28 12.76 -8.13
CA LEU A 47 5.95 12.90 -9.54
C LEU A 47 4.90 13.98 -9.80
N PRO A 48 4.94 14.67 -10.96
CA PRO A 48 3.89 15.61 -11.32
C PRO A 48 2.57 14.89 -11.56
N PHE A 49 1.49 15.42 -11.01
CA PHE A 49 0.15 14.87 -11.20
C PHE A 49 -0.90 15.95 -11.44
N GLU A 50 -2.02 15.55 -12.06
CA GLU A 50 -3.20 16.36 -12.30
C GLU A 50 -4.46 15.58 -11.89
N ARG A 51 -5.38 16.22 -11.18
CA ARG A 51 -6.66 15.63 -10.79
C ARG A 51 -7.53 15.35 -12.03
N VAL A 52 -7.95 14.11 -12.18
CA VAL A 52 -8.91 13.66 -13.21
C VAL A 52 -10.33 13.71 -12.68
N ALA A 53 -10.55 13.20 -11.47
CA ALA A 53 -11.86 13.19 -10.84
C ALA A 53 -11.75 13.12 -9.31
N THR A 54 -12.72 13.76 -8.64
CA THR A 54 -12.99 13.59 -7.20
C THR A 54 -14.36 12.95 -7.04
N PHE A 55 -14.43 11.80 -6.38
CA PHE A 55 -15.68 11.08 -6.15
C PHE A 55 -16.41 11.67 -4.94
N ASP A 56 -17.73 11.71 -5.02
CA ASP A 56 -18.56 12.21 -3.93
C ASP A 56 -18.48 11.25 -2.71
N ALA A 57 -17.77 11.68 -1.68
CA ALA A 57 -17.56 10.91 -0.47
C ALA A 57 -18.89 10.49 0.20
N ASP A 58 -19.93 11.34 0.18
CA ASP A 58 -21.25 11.03 0.76
C ASP A 58 -21.93 9.85 0.05
N GLN A 59 -21.51 9.50 -1.17
CA GLN A 59 -22.06 8.39 -1.93
C GLN A 59 -21.33 7.06 -1.70
N PHE A 60 -20.03 7.12 -1.38
CA PHE A 60 -19.17 5.94 -1.37
C PHE A 60 -18.56 5.64 -0.01
N ILE A 61 -18.44 6.63 0.89
CA ILE A 61 -17.71 6.52 2.15
C ILE A 61 -18.66 6.63 3.34
N ASP A 62 -18.56 5.70 4.28
CA ASP A 62 -19.19 5.85 5.60
C ASP A 62 -18.23 6.63 6.52
N TYR A 63 -18.57 7.87 6.83
CA TYR A 63 -17.78 8.71 7.74
C TYR A 63 -17.61 8.14 9.16
N ARG A 64 -18.34 7.08 9.51
CA ARG A 64 -18.14 6.37 10.78
C ARG A 64 -16.95 5.40 10.69
N SER A 65 -16.67 4.88 9.48
CA SER A 65 -15.48 4.06 9.21
C SER A 65 -14.26 4.94 8.95
N HIS A 66 -14.46 6.05 8.23
CA HIS A 66 -13.41 6.98 7.81
C HIS A 66 -13.74 8.40 8.33
N ARG A 67 -13.48 8.64 9.62
CA ARG A 67 -13.80 9.92 10.24
C ARG A 67 -12.90 11.03 9.72
N PRO A 68 -13.45 12.24 9.41
CA PRO A 68 -12.65 13.43 9.18
C PRO A 68 -11.69 13.69 10.37
N ILE A 69 -10.47 14.11 10.06
CA ILE A 69 -9.47 14.48 11.06
C ILE A 69 -9.63 15.97 11.36
N VAL A 70 -9.78 16.30 12.62
CA VAL A 70 -9.90 17.69 13.09
C VAL A 70 -8.60 18.08 13.81
N THR A 71 -8.01 19.20 13.40
CA THR A 71 -6.90 19.84 14.12
C THR A 71 -7.43 20.93 15.02
N VAL A 72 -7.11 20.84 16.31
CA VAL A 72 -7.51 21.83 17.32
C VAL A 72 -6.27 22.47 17.91
N LYS A 73 -6.20 23.82 17.87
CA LYS A 73 -5.15 24.61 18.48
C LYS A 73 -5.79 25.65 19.40
N ASP A 74 -5.30 25.77 20.63
CA ASP A 74 -5.81 26.70 21.63
C ASP A 74 -7.35 26.67 21.76
N TRP A 75 -7.93 25.47 21.84
CA TRP A 75 -9.37 25.17 21.91
C TRP A 75 -10.20 25.64 20.70
N THR A 76 -9.54 26.04 19.60
CA THR A 76 -10.19 26.47 18.37
C THR A 76 -9.90 25.46 17.26
N THR A 77 -10.92 25.06 16.49
CA THR A 77 -10.72 24.24 15.30
C THR A 77 -9.96 25.04 14.25
N GLU A 78 -8.76 24.57 13.90
CA GLU A 78 -7.89 25.17 12.90
C GLU A 78 -8.17 24.61 11.50
N SER A 79 -8.34 23.32 11.41
CA SER A 79 -8.66 22.64 10.14
C SER A 79 -9.50 21.38 10.34
N MET A 80 -10.11 20.94 9.26
CA MET A 80 -10.77 19.62 9.18
C MET A 80 -10.47 19.00 7.82
N GLU A 81 -9.88 17.81 7.82
CA GLU A 81 -9.55 17.03 6.64
C GLU A 81 -10.60 15.94 6.46
N THR A 82 -11.33 16.00 5.36
CA THR A 82 -12.31 14.99 4.99
C THR A 82 -11.66 13.90 4.11
N PRO A 83 -12.10 12.63 4.21
CA PRO A 83 -11.61 11.59 3.33
C PRO A 83 -11.93 11.90 1.87
N GLU A 84 -10.93 11.82 1.00
CA GLU A 84 -11.09 12.02 -0.44
C GLU A 84 -10.82 10.73 -1.19
N LEU A 85 -11.75 10.34 -2.07
CA LEU A 85 -11.58 9.26 -3.03
C LEU A 85 -11.40 9.88 -4.41
N VAL A 86 -10.26 9.64 -5.04
CA VAL A 86 -9.83 10.44 -6.19
C VAL A 86 -9.17 9.60 -7.27
N LEU A 87 -9.22 10.13 -8.50
CA LEU A 87 -8.48 9.64 -9.66
C LEU A 87 -7.54 10.75 -10.12
N ASP A 88 -6.25 10.49 -10.08
CA ASP A 88 -5.22 11.39 -10.55
C ASP A 88 -4.49 10.81 -11.77
N ARG A 89 -3.98 11.67 -12.62
CA ARG A 89 -3.05 11.33 -13.70
C ARG A 89 -1.65 11.76 -13.31
N VAL A 90 -0.79 10.80 -13.10
CA VAL A 90 0.62 10.98 -12.74
C VAL A 90 1.48 10.78 -13.99
N LYS A 91 2.63 11.43 -14.08
CA LYS A 91 3.64 11.16 -15.10
C LYS A 91 4.89 10.65 -14.43
N ASP A 92 5.43 9.53 -14.94
CA ASP A 92 6.73 9.02 -14.50
C ASP A 92 7.89 9.96 -14.95
N ASP A 93 9.12 9.65 -14.54
CA ASP A 93 10.29 10.46 -14.88
C ASP A 93 10.59 10.53 -16.39
N LEU A 94 10.05 9.61 -17.19
CA LEU A 94 10.15 9.60 -18.66
C LEU A 94 8.95 10.29 -19.33
N GLY A 95 7.96 10.73 -18.55
CA GLY A 95 6.75 11.40 -19.02
C GLY A 95 5.62 10.43 -19.41
N ASN A 96 5.72 9.12 -19.11
CA ASN A 96 4.67 8.17 -19.37
C ASN A 96 3.50 8.41 -18.40
N PRO A 97 2.26 8.49 -18.91
CA PRO A 97 1.09 8.73 -18.05
C PRO A 97 0.62 7.46 -17.35
N ILE A 98 0.26 7.60 -16.09
CA ILE A 98 -0.31 6.56 -15.23
C ILE A 98 -1.55 7.15 -14.58
N LEU A 99 -2.69 6.48 -14.63
CA LEU A 99 -3.83 6.80 -13.79
C LEU A 99 -3.64 6.18 -12.41
N VAL A 100 -3.89 6.96 -11.36
CA VAL A 100 -3.78 6.52 -9.97
C VAL A 100 -5.12 6.78 -9.26
N LEU A 101 -5.84 5.72 -8.94
CA LEU A 101 -7.07 5.72 -8.18
C LEU A 101 -6.75 5.43 -6.73
N HIS A 102 -7.00 6.40 -5.84
CA HIS A 102 -6.59 6.26 -4.45
C HIS A 102 -7.53 6.98 -3.48
N GLY A 103 -7.42 6.65 -2.20
CA GLY A 103 -8.24 7.17 -1.12
C GLY A 103 -8.70 6.07 -0.18
N PRO A 104 -9.69 6.35 0.70
CA PRO A 104 -10.29 5.30 1.52
C PRO A 104 -11.01 4.26 0.67
N GLU A 105 -11.07 3.02 1.17
CA GLU A 105 -11.84 1.97 0.52
C GLU A 105 -13.33 2.35 0.47
N PRO A 106 -14.01 2.27 -0.69
CA PRO A 106 -15.44 2.54 -0.74
C PRO A 106 -16.23 1.58 0.16
N ASP A 107 -17.05 2.10 1.06
CA ASP A 107 -17.90 1.30 1.94
C ASP A 107 -19.20 0.84 1.23
N ALA A 108 -19.60 1.51 0.15
CA ALA A 108 -20.88 1.30 -0.49
C ALA A 108 -20.83 1.47 -2.01
N LYS A 109 -21.89 0.97 -2.69
CA LYS A 109 -22.14 1.16 -4.13
C LYS A 109 -21.01 0.66 -5.04
N TRP A 110 -20.35 -0.42 -4.70
CA TRP A 110 -19.21 -0.98 -5.43
C TRP A 110 -19.50 -1.24 -6.92
N GLU A 111 -20.69 -1.75 -7.26
CA GLU A 111 -21.07 -1.96 -8.67
C GLU A 111 -21.18 -0.62 -9.44
N THR A 112 -21.75 0.41 -8.82
CA THR A 112 -21.84 1.73 -9.44
C THR A 112 -20.46 2.36 -9.58
N PHE A 113 -19.62 2.25 -8.55
CA PHE A 113 -18.23 2.72 -8.55
C PHE A 113 -17.42 2.04 -9.66
N ALA A 114 -17.46 0.71 -9.75
CA ALA A 114 -16.76 -0.05 -10.78
C ALA A 114 -17.21 0.33 -12.19
N ARG A 115 -18.51 0.58 -12.41
CA ARG A 115 -19.04 1.05 -13.68
C ARG A 115 -18.50 2.44 -14.05
N ILE A 116 -18.49 3.38 -13.10
CA ILE A 116 -17.93 4.73 -13.33
C ILE A 116 -16.44 4.65 -13.64
N ILE A 117 -15.67 3.86 -12.89
CA ILE A 117 -14.24 3.64 -13.19
C ILE A 117 -14.07 3.00 -14.57
N GLY A 118 -14.94 2.06 -14.96
CA GLY A 118 -14.95 1.46 -16.30
C GLY A 118 -15.10 2.48 -17.42
N GLU A 119 -15.88 3.54 -17.23
CA GLU A 119 -16.03 4.64 -18.18
C GLU A 119 -14.71 5.44 -18.32
N PHE A 120 -14.03 5.76 -17.20
CA PHE A 120 -12.71 6.39 -17.21
C PHE A 120 -11.64 5.49 -17.86
N VAL A 121 -11.66 4.20 -17.55
CA VAL A 121 -10.77 3.19 -18.13
C VAL A 121 -10.92 3.14 -19.66
N ALA A 122 -12.15 3.11 -20.16
CA ALA A 122 -12.43 3.12 -21.59
C ALA A 122 -12.03 4.44 -22.27
N GLU A 123 -12.32 5.59 -21.64
CA GLU A 123 -11.94 6.92 -22.14
C GLU A 123 -10.41 7.08 -22.21
N ALA A 124 -9.70 6.60 -21.17
CA ALA A 124 -8.25 6.68 -21.09
C ALA A 124 -7.52 5.68 -21.99
N GLY A 125 -8.18 4.62 -22.43
CA GLY A 125 -7.57 3.53 -23.18
C GLY A 125 -6.67 2.64 -22.31
N VAL A 126 -7.05 2.41 -21.05
CA VAL A 126 -6.32 1.54 -20.13
C VAL A 126 -6.31 0.11 -20.64
N GLU A 127 -5.14 -0.50 -20.68
CA GLU A 127 -4.92 -1.88 -21.13
C GLU A 127 -4.85 -2.85 -19.95
N ILE A 128 -4.37 -2.36 -18.80
CA ILE A 128 -4.22 -3.18 -17.58
C ILE A 128 -4.42 -2.36 -16.32
N THR A 129 -4.99 -3.01 -15.31
CA THR A 129 -5.09 -2.43 -13.96
C THR A 129 -4.13 -3.12 -13.00
N VAL A 130 -3.54 -2.34 -12.10
CA VAL A 130 -2.59 -2.82 -11.08
C VAL A 130 -3.08 -2.40 -9.71
N SER A 131 -3.05 -3.30 -8.73
CA SER A 131 -3.27 -2.95 -7.33
C SER A 131 -2.06 -3.31 -6.47
N PHE A 132 -1.85 -2.56 -5.40
CA PHE A 132 -0.77 -2.77 -4.44
C PHE A 132 -1.32 -3.28 -3.11
N HIS A 133 -0.61 -4.27 -2.53
CA HIS A 133 -0.96 -4.83 -1.24
C HIS A 133 0.28 -5.26 -0.47
N GLY A 134 0.31 -4.99 0.82
CA GLY A 134 1.21 -5.63 1.77
C GLY A 134 0.55 -6.88 2.36
N VAL A 135 1.26 -8.00 2.42
CA VAL A 135 0.76 -9.27 2.96
C VAL A 135 1.67 -9.77 4.06
N PRO A 136 1.18 -9.96 5.30
CA PRO A 136 1.99 -10.50 6.39
C PRO A 136 2.58 -11.84 6.01
N SER A 137 3.90 -11.98 6.12
CA SER A 137 4.62 -13.15 5.64
C SER A 137 5.77 -13.53 6.58
N GLY A 138 6.15 -14.80 6.56
CA GLY A 138 7.29 -15.33 7.31
C GLY A 138 8.63 -15.01 6.64
N VAL A 139 8.88 -13.74 6.38
CA VAL A 139 10.13 -13.25 5.77
C VAL A 139 10.86 -12.34 6.75
N PRO A 140 12.20 -12.28 6.73
CA PRO A 140 12.96 -11.33 7.52
C PRO A 140 13.05 -9.97 6.81
N HIS A 141 13.17 -8.89 7.57
CA HIS A 141 13.42 -7.55 7.01
C HIS A 141 14.84 -7.36 6.47
N THR A 142 15.74 -8.28 6.79
CA THR A 142 17.17 -8.27 6.40
C THR A 142 17.44 -8.87 5.01
N ARG A 143 16.40 -9.32 4.31
CA ARG A 143 16.47 -9.89 2.96
C ARG A 143 15.60 -9.09 2.01
N PRO A 144 15.84 -9.16 0.68
CA PRO A 144 14.99 -8.51 -0.32
C PRO A 144 13.52 -8.90 -0.15
N THR A 145 12.62 -7.93 -0.28
CA THR A 145 11.18 -8.16 -0.14
C THR A 145 10.63 -8.86 -1.38
N PRO A 146 10.11 -10.11 -1.27
CA PRO A 146 9.46 -10.78 -2.39
C PRO A 146 8.16 -10.09 -2.77
N VAL A 147 7.91 -9.94 -4.07
CA VAL A 147 6.62 -9.49 -4.61
C VAL A 147 6.00 -10.62 -5.43
N HIS A 148 4.76 -10.97 -5.11
CA HIS A 148 4.00 -11.97 -5.82
C HIS A 148 2.92 -11.31 -6.68
N VAL A 149 2.50 -12.02 -7.73
CA VAL A 149 1.47 -11.55 -8.65
C VAL A 149 0.24 -12.43 -8.53
N GLN A 150 -0.91 -11.83 -8.22
CA GLN A 150 -2.23 -12.41 -8.44
C GLN A 150 -2.85 -11.71 -9.65
N ALA A 151 -3.55 -12.42 -10.52
CA ALA A 151 -4.12 -11.84 -11.72
C ALA A 151 -5.55 -12.33 -12.00
N THR A 152 -6.29 -11.55 -12.76
CA THR A 152 -7.62 -11.94 -13.29
C THR A 152 -7.52 -12.95 -14.42
N ASP A 153 -6.37 -13.01 -15.11
CA ASP A 153 -6.07 -13.98 -16.15
C ASP A 153 -4.77 -14.73 -15.84
N ALA A 154 -4.80 -16.06 -15.94
CA ALA A 154 -3.66 -16.92 -15.59
C ALA A 154 -2.40 -16.66 -16.45
N SER A 155 -2.56 -16.15 -17.67
CA SER A 155 -1.44 -15.84 -18.55
C SER A 155 -0.58 -14.67 -18.07
N LEU A 156 -1.11 -13.84 -17.16
CA LEU A 156 -0.42 -12.71 -16.55
C LEU A 156 0.38 -13.09 -15.30
N VAL A 157 0.21 -14.30 -14.79
CA VAL A 157 0.93 -14.76 -13.60
C VAL A 157 2.32 -15.24 -14.01
N PRO A 158 3.40 -14.60 -13.52
CA PRO A 158 4.76 -15.05 -13.81
C PRO A 158 5.08 -16.39 -13.14
N ALA A 159 6.23 -16.95 -13.47
CA ALA A 159 6.75 -18.11 -12.74
C ALA A 159 7.03 -17.72 -11.28
N GLN A 160 6.28 -18.29 -10.36
CA GLN A 160 6.38 -18.02 -8.92
C GLN A 160 5.98 -19.27 -8.12
N PRO A 161 6.30 -19.35 -6.80
CA PRO A 161 5.92 -20.48 -5.97
C PRO A 161 4.42 -20.73 -6.00
N LYS A 162 4.04 -22.01 -6.14
CA LYS A 162 2.62 -22.38 -6.13
C LYS A 162 2.04 -22.25 -4.72
N MET A 163 0.81 -21.79 -4.65
CA MET A 163 0.06 -21.81 -3.40
C MET A 163 -0.20 -23.27 -2.98
N ALA A 164 0.07 -23.56 -1.70
CA ALA A 164 -0.12 -24.91 -1.16
C ALA A 164 -1.60 -25.35 -1.13
N THR A 165 -2.52 -24.40 -1.00
CA THR A 165 -3.97 -24.63 -0.90
C THR A 165 -4.75 -23.53 -1.61
N THR A 166 -5.99 -23.87 -2.03
CA THR A 166 -6.96 -22.83 -2.44
C THR A 166 -7.38 -22.01 -1.23
N MET A 167 -7.30 -20.69 -1.35
CA MET A 167 -7.72 -19.76 -0.30
C MET A 167 -9.04 -19.09 -0.66
N GLN A 168 -9.85 -18.80 0.37
CA GLN A 168 -11.05 -17.98 0.28
C GLN A 168 -11.00 -16.93 1.38
N PHE A 169 -11.14 -15.68 1.00
CA PHE A 169 -11.12 -14.54 1.91
C PHE A 169 -12.05 -13.43 1.39
N PRO A 170 -12.52 -12.53 2.26
CA PRO A 170 -13.27 -11.37 1.84
C PRO A 170 -12.45 -10.53 0.84
N ALA A 171 -13.01 -10.24 -0.32
CA ALA A 171 -12.30 -9.51 -1.36
C ALA A 171 -12.22 -8.02 -1.00
N PRO A 172 -11.06 -7.37 -1.11
CA PRO A 172 -10.96 -5.91 -1.06
C PRO A 172 -11.60 -5.28 -2.31
N ALA A 173 -11.99 -4.01 -2.21
CA ALA A 173 -12.64 -3.28 -3.31
C ALA A 173 -11.77 -3.22 -4.58
N THR A 174 -10.44 -3.22 -4.45
CA THR A 174 -9.51 -3.32 -5.60
C THR A 174 -9.70 -4.61 -6.38
N THR A 175 -9.77 -5.75 -5.69
CA THR A 175 -10.01 -7.07 -6.32
C THR A 175 -11.39 -7.12 -6.98
N PHE A 176 -12.41 -6.58 -6.31
CA PHE A 176 -13.75 -6.47 -6.88
C PHE A 176 -13.74 -5.64 -8.17
N LEU A 177 -13.14 -4.45 -8.13
CA LEU A 177 -13.00 -3.54 -9.27
C LEU A 177 -12.29 -4.24 -10.45
N GLN A 178 -11.13 -4.86 -10.21
CA GLN A 178 -10.36 -5.57 -11.23
C GLN A 178 -11.17 -6.69 -11.89
N ASN A 179 -11.95 -7.45 -11.12
CA ASN A 179 -12.82 -8.49 -11.69
C ASN A 179 -13.92 -7.90 -12.59
N ARG A 180 -14.55 -6.78 -12.19
CA ARG A 180 -15.56 -6.10 -13.02
C ARG A 180 -14.96 -5.53 -14.30
N LEU A 181 -13.76 -4.97 -14.24
CA LEU A 181 -13.05 -4.47 -15.42
C LEU A 181 -12.58 -5.60 -16.35
N ALA A 182 -12.18 -6.76 -15.79
CA ALA A 182 -11.84 -7.94 -16.58
C ALA A 182 -13.03 -8.50 -17.36
N GLU A 183 -14.26 -8.45 -16.81
CA GLU A 183 -15.49 -8.79 -17.55
C GLU A 183 -15.70 -7.89 -18.78
N SER A 184 -15.13 -6.67 -18.75
CA SER A 184 -15.13 -5.72 -19.88
C SER A 184 -13.89 -5.80 -20.76
N GLY A 185 -13.01 -6.76 -20.51
CA GLY A 185 -11.80 -7.04 -21.31
C GLY A 185 -10.54 -6.32 -20.84
N VAL A 186 -10.56 -5.62 -19.71
CA VAL A 186 -9.37 -4.99 -19.11
C VAL A 186 -8.92 -5.79 -17.90
N ASN A 187 -7.92 -6.64 -18.12
CA ASN A 187 -7.37 -7.50 -17.07
C ASN A 187 -6.66 -6.70 -15.97
N GLY A 188 -6.48 -7.34 -14.82
CA GLY A 188 -5.81 -6.76 -13.67
C GLY A 188 -4.81 -7.70 -13.01
N ILE A 189 -3.78 -7.10 -12.42
CA ILE A 189 -2.84 -7.76 -11.53
C ILE A 189 -2.85 -7.09 -10.16
N ALA A 190 -2.68 -7.88 -9.11
CA ALA A 190 -2.36 -7.41 -7.77
C ALA A 190 -0.90 -7.75 -7.47
N LEU A 191 -0.10 -6.74 -7.15
CA LEU A 191 1.25 -6.88 -6.66
C LEU A 191 1.20 -7.01 -5.14
N LEU A 192 1.69 -8.13 -4.63
CA LEU A 192 1.60 -8.52 -3.23
C LEU A 192 3.01 -8.54 -2.63
N ALA A 193 3.39 -7.49 -1.90
CA ALA A 193 4.65 -7.44 -1.17
C ALA A 193 4.58 -8.31 0.08
N ALA A 194 5.54 -9.22 0.26
CA ALA A 194 5.67 -10.01 1.47
C ALA A 194 6.27 -9.15 2.58
N VAL A 195 5.43 -8.73 3.52
CA VAL A 195 5.83 -7.89 4.67
C VAL A 195 6.16 -8.81 5.85
N PRO A 196 7.31 -8.61 6.53
CA PRO A 196 7.57 -9.34 7.77
C PRO A 196 6.39 -9.20 8.73
N PHE A 197 5.85 -10.30 9.24
CA PHE A 197 4.63 -10.27 10.05
C PHE A 197 4.74 -9.37 11.29
N TYR A 198 5.95 -9.22 11.84
CA TYR A 198 6.25 -8.34 12.99
C TYR A 198 6.36 -6.85 12.62
N MET A 199 6.26 -6.50 11.32
CA MET A 199 6.22 -5.12 10.81
C MET A 199 4.89 -4.80 10.13
N SER A 200 3.85 -5.62 10.35
CA SER A 200 2.57 -5.47 9.65
C SER A 200 1.82 -4.20 10.03
N ASP A 201 1.99 -3.73 11.26
CA ASP A 201 1.28 -2.58 11.84
C ASP A 201 2.14 -1.29 11.80
N THR A 202 3.43 -1.40 11.44
CA THR A 202 4.33 -0.26 11.22
C THR A 202 4.46 0.04 9.72
N GLY A 203 5.01 1.22 9.36
CA GLY A 203 5.40 1.48 7.97
C GLY A 203 6.51 0.51 7.53
N TYR A 204 6.45 0.02 6.27
CA TYR A 204 7.48 -0.84 5.69
C TYR A 204 7.93 -0.32 4.32
N PRO A 205 8.83 0.68 4.28
CA PRO A 205 9.31 1.31 3.05
C PRO A 205 9.94 0.33 2.06
N ALA A 206 10.62 -0.73 2.54
CA ALA A 206 11.19 -1.76 1.67
C ALA A 206 10.11 -2.49 0.85
N GLY A 207 8.93 -2.72 1.43
CA GLY A 207 7.77 -3.27 0.73
C GLY A 207 7.25 -2.33 -0.35
N ALA A 208 7.15 -1.05 -0.05
CA ALA A 208 6.73 -0.03 -1.00
C ALA A 208 7.71 0.12 -2.16
N SER A 209 9.02 0.16 -1.88
CA SER A 209 10.07 0.18 -2.91
C SER A 209 9.99 -1.04 -3.82
N ALA A 210 9.80 -2.24 -3.24
CA ALA A 210 9.65 -3.47 -4.00
C ALA A 210 8.41 -3.47 -4.92
N LEU A 211 7.27 -2.89 -4.46
CA LEU A 211 6.06 -2.73 -5.27
C LEU A 211 6.29 -1.80 -6.46
N LEU A 212 6.92 -0.63 -6.24
CA LEU A 212 7.22 0.32 -7.31
C LEU A 212 8.23 -0.23 -8.31
N SER A 213 9.28 -0.91 -7.83
CA SER A 213 10.26 -1.58 -8.70
C SER A 213 9.59 -2.67 -9.55
N SER A 214 8.71 -3.49 -8.95
CA SER A 214 7.96 -4.52 -9.67
C SER A 214 7.02 -3.92 -10.71
N LEU A 215 6.36 -2.79 -10.43
CA LEU A 215 5.54 -2.08 -11.40
C LEU A 215 6.39 -1.48 -12.52
N SER A 216 7.56 -0.91 -12.19
CA SER A 216 8.50 -0.36 -13.16
C SER A 216 8.95 -1.43 -14.15
N ASP A 217 9.35 -2.59 -13.66
CA ASP A 217 9.80 -3.72 -14.49
C ASP A 217 8.65 -4.29 -15.33
N PHE A 218 7.44 -4.41 -14.76
CA PHE A 218 6.29 -4.96 -15.45
C PHE A 218 5.81 -4.08 -16.60
N ALA A 219 5.87 -2.76 -16.42
CA ALA A 219 5.21 -1.80 -17.30
C ALA A 219 6.18 -0.88 -18.06
N ASP A 220 7.48 -1.10 -17.94
CA ASP A 220 8.54 -0.26 -18.52
C ASP A 220 8.39 1.21 -18.11
N LEU A 221 8.25 1.44 -16.79
CA LEU A 221 8.10 2.76 -16.17
C LEU A 221 9.36 3.16 -15.40
N SER A 222 9.54 4.47 -15.20
CA SER A 222 10.57 5.04 -14.34
C SER A 222 9.92 5.67 -13.11
N LEU A 223 9.75 4.88 -12.05
CA LEU A 223 9.12 5.30 -10.80
C LEU A 223 10.16 5.61 -9.72
N PRO A 224 9.94 6.63 -8.87
CA PRO A 224 10.86 7.01 -7.81
C PRO A 224 10.83 5.98 -6.67
N VAL A 225 12.00 5.51 -6.25
CA VAL A 225 12.16 4.59 -5.12
C VAL A 225 13.19 5.07 -4.09
N GLY A 226 13.96 6.12 -4.41
CA GLY A 226 15.13 6.53 -3.61
C GLY A 226 14.82 6.92 -2.17
N GLU A 227 13.74 7.65 -1.91
CA GLU A 227 13.35 8.01 -0.54
C GLU A 227 12.84 6.79 0.24
N LEU A 228 12.15 5.86 -0.44
CA LEU A 228 11.72 4.59 0.18
C LEU A 228 12.91 3.68 0.50
N GLU A 229 13.92 3.63 -0.36
CA GLU A 229 15.15 2.87 -0.11
C GLU A 229 15.94 3.47 1.04
N GLN A 230 16.01 4.79 1.14
CA GLN A 230 16.63 5.46 2.26
C GLN A 230 15.88 5.16 3.56
N GLY A 231 14.56 5.30 3.60
CA GLY A 231 13.74 4.96 4.76
C GLY A 231 13.89 3.49 5.17
N ALA A 232 13.93 2.57 4.20
CA ALA A 232 14.17 1.16 4.47
C ALA A 232 15.54 0.90 5.12
N HIS A 233 16.57 1.66 4.71
CA HIS A 233 17.91 1.54 5.30
C HIS A 233 17.98 2.09 6.74
N GLU A 234 17.29 3.21 6.99
CA GLU A 234 17.15 3.81 8.31
C GLU A 234 16.41 2.87 9.27
N ASP A 235 15.31 2.27 8.83
CA ASP A 235 14.54 1.26 9.58
C ASP A 235 15.39 0.05 9.91
N GLN A 236 16.16 -0.48 8.95
CA GLN A 236 17.07 -1.60 9.19
C GLN A 236 18.09 -1.29 10.28
N GLY A 237 18.68 -0.09 10.28
CA GLY A 237 19.62 0.35 11.31
C GLY A 237 18.98 0.41 12.69
N THR A 238 17.78 0.97 12.76
CA THR A 238 16.99 1.11 14.00
C THR A 238 16.58 -0.25 14.56
N ILE A 239 16.06 -1.14 13.71
CA ILE A 239 15.65 -2.49 14.10
C ILE A 239 16.86 -3.33 14.51
N ALA A 240 18.00 -3.19 13.84
CA ALA A 240 19.22 -3.90 14.23
C ALA A 240 19.65 -3.57 15.67
N GLN A 241 19.59 -2.31 16.08
CA GLN A 241 19.88 -1.91 17.47
C GLN A 241 18.90 -2.52 18.48
N LEU A 242 17.62 -2.58 18.12
CA LEU A 242 16.60 -3.21 18.96
C LEU A 242 16.81 -4.72 19.12
N ILE A 243 17.16 -5.39 18.01
CA ILE A 243 17.43 -6.84 17.98
C ILE A 243 18.64 -7.18 18.86
N GLU A 244 19.72 -6.41 18.82
CA GLU A 244 20.89 -6.62 19.67
C GLU A 244 20.56 -6.61 21.18
N GLN A 245 19.54 -5.85 21.57
CA GLN A 245 19.08 -5.74 22.95
C GLN A 245 18.06 -6.81 23.34
N ASN A 246 17.51 -7.56 22.37
CA ASN A 246 16.44 -8.54 22.57
C ASN A 246 16.77 -9.91 21.95
N PRO A 247 17.37 -10.83 22.71
CA PRO A 247 17.80 -12.13 22.19
C PRO A 247 16.68 -12.99 21.57
N GLU A 248 15.44 -12.86 22.02
CA GLU A 248 14.29 -13.60 21.49
C GLU A 248 13.93 -13.14 20.08
N ILE A 249 14.00 -11.81 19.84
CA ILE A 249 13.79 -11.23 18.51
C ILE A 249 14.89 -11.68 17.56
N LEU A 250 16.14 -11.64 18.01
CA LEU A 250 17.30 -12.11 17.24
C LEU A 250 17.11 -13.57 16.78
N GLN A 251 16.68 -14.45 17.69
CA GLN A 251 16.47 -15.85 17.33
C GLN A 251 15.37 -16.02 16.28
N THR A 252 14.28 -15.26 16.39
CA THR A 252 13.17 -15.29 15.41
C THR A 252 13.64 -14.80 14.04
N VAL A 253 14.33 -13.68 13.98
CA VAL A 253 14.86 -13.12 12.72
C VAL A 253 15.84 -14.10 12.08
N SER A 254 16.77 -14.68 12.85
CA SER A 254 17.74 -15.65 12.32
C SER A 254 17.07 -16.91 11.77
N ALA A 255 16.00 -17.41 12.41
CA ALA A 255 15.24 -18.54 11.88
C ALA A 255 14.51 -18.21 10.57
N LEU A 256 14.00 -16.97 10.43
CA LEU A 256 13.39 -16.50 9.18
C LEU A 256 14.42 -16.34 8.06
N GLU A 257 15.63 -15.86 8.39
CA GLU A 257 16.73 -15.78 7.42
C GLU A 257 17.13 -17.15 6.88
N GLU A 258 17.30 -18.14 7.75
CA GLU A 258 17.61 -19.51 7.36
C GLU A 258 16.54 -20.09 6.42
N HIS A 259 15.26 -19.87 6.72
CA HIS A 259 14.16 -20.32 5.86
C HIS A 259 14.15 -19.58 4.51
N TYR A 260 14.34 -18.27 4.52
CA TYR A 260 14.39 -17.46 3.31
C TYR A 260 15.53 -17.92 2.39
N ASP A 261 16.72 -18.06 2.95
CA ASP A 261 17.92 -18.46 2.21
C ASP A 261 17.81 -19.89 1.66
N ALA A 262 17.14 -20.80 2.38
CA ALA A 262 16.83 -22.15 1.90
C ALA A 262 15.91 -22.12 0.66
N TRP A 263 14.80 -21.37 0.69
CA TRP A 263 13.88 -21.27 -0.45
C TRP A 263 14.52 -20.64 -1.68
N THR A 264 15.34 -19.60 -1.48
CA THR A 264 16.05 -18.93 -2.58
C THR A 264 17.18 -19.79 -3.14
N GLY A 265 17.90 -20.53 -2.29
CA GLY A 265 18.95 -21.45 -2.68
C GLY A 265 18.47 -22.65 -3.50
N GLU A 266 17.25 -23.12 -3.25
CA GLU A 266 16.60 -24.20 -4.03
C GLU A 266 16.02 -23.70 -5.37
N GLY A 267 16.03 -22.39 -5.64
CA GLY A 267 15.46 -21.78 -6.84
C GLY A 267 13.94 -21.87 -6.91
N SER A 268 13.28 -22.25 -5.82
CA SER A 268 11.81 -22.37 -5.73
C SER A 268 11.11 -21.05 -5.44
N GLY A 269 11.85 -20.01 -5.02
CA GLY A 269 11.34 -18.73 -4.57
C GLY A 269 10.69 -18.78 -3.19
N VAL A 270 10.47 -17.62 -2.59
CA VAL A 270 9.87 -17.50 -1.24
C VAL A 270 8.35 -17.55 -1.35
N PRO A 271 7.65 -18.50 -0.68
CA PRO A 271 6.20 -18.58 -0.71
C PRO A 271 5.53 -17.39 0.02
N LEU A 272 4.46 -16.83 -0.55
CA LEU A 272 3.68 -15.80 0.10
C LEU A 272 2.95 -16.37 1.32
N GLY A 273 2.97 -15.66 2.44
CA GLY A 273 2.26 -16.04 3.66
C GLY A 273 2.78 -17.31 4.33
N ALA A 274 4.00 -17.75 4.03
CA ALA A 274 4.63 -18.91 4.64
C ALA A 274 4.97 -18.62 6.12
N LEU A 275 3.95 -18.56 6.94
CA LEU A 275 4.08 -18.62 8.40
C LEU A 275 4.09 -20.12 8.76
N GLY A 276 5.24 -20.71 9.00
CA GLY A 276 5.47 -22.08 9.45
C GLY A 276 4.30 -23.09 9.54
N GLN A 277 4.56 -24.35 9.75
CA GLN A 277 3.50 -25.39 9.82
C GLN A 277 2.43 -25.05 10.87
N ARG A 278 1.18 -25.38 10.58
CA ARG A 278 -0.05 -25.05 11.33
C ARG A 278 0.02 -25.19 12.87
N GLU A 279 0.84 -26.07 13.39
CA GLU A 279 1.00 -26.29 14.83
C GLU A 279 1.75 -25.16 15.56
N ASN A 280 2.52 -24.33 14.83
CA ASN A 280 3.22 -23.18 15.40
C ASN A 280 2.49 -21.84 15.17
N LEU A 281 1.43 -21.79 14.34
CA LEU A 281 0.77 -20.55 13.95
C LEU A 281 0.24 -19.72 15.12
N GLU A 282 -0.37 -20.35 16.13
CA GLU A 282 -0.88 -19.62 17.30
C GLU A 282 0.27 -19.13 18.20
N LYS A 283 1.33 -19.93 18.35
CA LYS A 283 2.51 -19.56 19.11
C LYS A 283 3.30 -18.47 18.39
N THR A 284 3.57 -18.65 17.09
CA THR A 284 4.23 -17.67 16.24
C THR A 284 3.44 -16.36 16.15
N ARG A 285 2.09 -16.42 16.08
CA ARG A 285 1.24 -15.22 16.05
C ARG A 285 1.24 -14.45 17.36
N LYS A 286 1.36 -15.15 18.49
CA LYS A 286 1.48 -14.50 19.81
C LYS A 286 2.87 -13.90 20.00
N GLU A 287 3.92 -14.67 19.68
CA GLU A 287 5.32 -14.19 19.70
C GLU A 287 5.53 -13.03 18.71
N SER A 288 4.85 -13.06 17.55
CA SER A 288 4.93 -12.00 16.56
C SER A 288 4.26 -10.71 17.01
N LYS A 289 3.11 -10.81 17.69
CA LYS A 289 2.45 -9.64 18.25
C LYS A 289 3.33 -8.99 19.32
N ASP A 290 3.91 -9.82 20.20
CA ASP A 290 4.81 -9.32 21.23
C ASP A 290 6.06 -8.63 20.63
N ILE A 291 6.60 -9.14 19.51
CA ILE A 291 7.71 -8.51 18.76
C ILE A 291 7.26 -7.21 18.08
N GLY A 292 6.12 -7.24 17.40
CA GLY A 292 5.54 -6.07 16.73
C GLY A 292 5.29 -4.94 17.73
N ASP A 293 4.64 -5.24 18.86
CA ASP A 293 4.36 -4.27 19.92
C ASP A 293 5.66 -3.63 20.48
N VAL A 294 6.76 -4.39 20.58
CA VAL A 294 8.07 -3.86 21.01
C VAL A 294 8.70 -2.96 19.97
N ILE A 295 8.65 -3.35 18.68
CA ILE A 295 9.18 -2.54 17.57
C ILE A 295 8.37 -1.25 17.41
N GLU A 296 7.05 -1.32 17.44
CA GLU A 296 6.15 -0.18 17.36
C GLU A 296 6.40 0.82 18.50
N ALA A 297 6.49 0.33 19.73
CA ALA A 297 6.77 1.17 20.88
C ALA A 297 8.15 1.84 20.80
N TYR A 298 9.15 1.16 20.27
CA TYR A 298 10.50 1.71 20.08
C TYR A 298 10.53 2.78 19.00
N LEU A 299 9.91 2.55 17.84
CA LEU A 299 9.82 3.52 16.75
C LEU A 299 9.03 4.77 17.17
N ALA A 300 7.91 4.59 17.86
CA ALA A 300 7.11 5.70 18.39
C ALA A 300 7.90 6.57 19.41
N ASN A 301 8.75 5.96 20.22
CA ASN A 301 9.61 6.70 21.14
C ASN A 301 10.67 7.52 20.41
N LEU A 302 11.26 6.98 19.33
CA LEU A 302 12.24 7.72 18.52
C LEU A 302 11.60 8.89 17.79
N GLU A 303 10.39 8.73 17.25
CA GLU A 303 9.65 9.82 16.63
C GLU A 303 9.31 10.93 17.63
N ALA A 304 8.93 10.56 18.87
CA ALA A 304 8.67 11.52 19.95
C ALA A 304 9.93 12.26 20.42
N GLU A 305 11.10 11.62 20.37
CA GLU A 305 12.39 12.26 20.72
C GLU A 305 12.91 13.16 19.57
N ALA A 306 12.47 12.95 18.34
CA ALA A 306 12.86 13.72 17.16
C ALA A 306 12.01 15.00 16.97
N GLU A 307 10.84 15.12 17.63
CA GLU A 307 10.07 16.37 17.61
C GLU A 307 10.82 17.44 18.39
N PRO A 308 11.11 18.63 17.80
CA PRO A 308 11.79 19.71 18.51
C PRO A 308 10.91 20.19 19.67
N GLU A 309 11.49 20.35 20.87
CA GLU A 309 10.81 20.98 21.99
C GLU A 309 10.22 22.35 21.55
N PRO A 310 8.98 22.67 21.92
CA PRO A 310 8.38 23.94 21.59
C PRO A 310 9.27 25.05 22.15
N GLU A 311 9.76 25.95 21.27
CA GLU A 311 10.52 27.16 21.68
C GLU A 311 9.75 27.85 22.79
N GLU A 312 10.35 27.90 23.98
CA GLU A 312 9.84 28.72 25.09
C GLU A 312 9.76 30.18 24.62
N ALA A 313 8.54 30.69 24.49
CA ALA A 313 8.29 32.07 24.17
C ALA A 313 9.00 32.94 25.24
N GLU A 314 10.00 33.69 24.83
CA GLU A 314 10.64 34.71 25.72
C GLU A 314 9.55 35.64 26.26
N PRO A 315 9.52 35.92 27.57
CA PRO A 315 8.57 36.88 28.15
C PRO A 315 8.88 38.26 27.59
N GLU A 316 7.94 38.85 26.88
CA GLU A 316 8.00 40.27 26.50
C GLU A 316 8.20 41.13 27.76
N SER A 317 9.38 41.70 27.87
CA SER A 317 9.69 42.73 28.85
C SER A 317 9.10 44.07 28.39
N GLY A 318 7.99 44.48 28.99
CA GLY A 318 7.41 45.80 28.79
C GLY A 318 7.25 46.56 30.07
#